data_2f9fb1f6e9c3f91482123980d8fd9a97
#
_entry.id   2f9fb1f6e9c3f91482123980d8fd9a97
#
_cell.length_a   1.000
_cell.length_b   1.000
_cell.length_c   1.000
_cell.angle_alpha   90.00
_cell.angle_beta   90.00
_cell.angle_gamma   90.00
#
_symmetry.space_group_name_H-M   'P 1'
#
loop_
_entity.id
_entity.type
_entity.pdbx_description
1 polymer ?
#
loop_
_entity_poly.entity_id
_entity_poly.type
_entity_poly.pdbx_seq_one_letter_code
_entity_poly.pdbx_strand_id
1 'polypeptide(L)'
;MPIPRRAVWSWILYDLANTIFSMGVVSLYFSLWVREEVGAGSADRVYGVITAISMGIIFFISPLLGAMTDRARRRMPFLIVSTLLCVGFTLLIARSGYWPTIIAFIFANAAYQAGLQFYDALLPEVTTEENRGRISGMGVGIGYLGSYFAIGIGLVLGKDDKALLFACIAIAFLALAIPCFLFVKERGNPNPRPIFGWTMIKESTGQTLRTLRGGREYPGLVRFLVGRAFYTDAINTVISIMALYTVNVAVASGLEQKAGETRAELIMLSAVSFAVIGGFVWGRMVDRIGPKRTLNAVLWLWVATFIGAASIGILGLPLEILFVVAAMAGVALGGVWSADRPYMLRLTPPDRIGEFYGLYGMVGRFSAITGPLIWAAVAWICIERMGMSPEKGQGIGVLVLLGLILIARAILKPVTDAPRDWAALRGHA
;
A
#
# COMPACT_ATOMS: atom_id res chain seq x y z
N MET A 1 -10.88 -27.21 -10.90
CA MET A 1 -9.56 -27.65 -11.38
C MET A 1 -8.52 -27.21 -10.36
N PRO A 2 -7.50 -28.02 -10.04
CA PRO A 2 -6.44 -27.61 -9.14
C PRO A 2 -5.67 -26.41 -9.72
N ILE A 3 -5.38 -25.42 -8.89
CA ILE A 3 -4.65 -24.22 -9.30
C ILE A 3 -3.18 -24.60 -9.55
N PRO A 4 -2.63 -24.33 -10.74
CA PRO A 4 -1.24 -24.69 -11.05
C PRO A 4 -0.27 -23.91 -10.17
N ARG A 5 0.74 -24.59 -9.59
CA ARG A 5 1.79 -23.95 -8.78
C ARG A 5 2.49 -22.78 -9.50
N ARG A 6 2.69 -22.92 -10.81
CA ARG A 6 3.27 -21.85 -11.64
C ARG A 6 2.44 -20.57 -11.65
N ALA A 7 1.10 -20.65 -11.63
CA ALA A 7 0.23 -19.47 -11.56
C ALA A 7 0.39 -18.77 -10.20
N VAL A 8 0.46 -19.52 -9.11
CA VAL A 8 0.67 -19.00 -7.76
C VAL A 8 2.01 -18.26 -7.67
N TRP A 9 3.10 -18.90 -8.12
CA TRP A 9 4.43 -18.27 -8.08
C TRP A 9 4.52 -17.04 -8.99
N SER A 10 3.87 -17.08 -10.15
CA SER A 10 3.84 -15.94 -11.07
C SER A 10 3.09 -14.75 -10.49
N TRP A 11 2.01 -14.98 -9.74
CA TRP A 11 1.31 -13.94 -9.01
C TRP A 11 2.16 -13.36 -7.87
N ILE A 12 2.88 -14.21 -7.12
CA ILE A 12 3.82 -13.78 -6.07
C ILE A 12 4.98 -12.94 -6.65
N LEU A 13 5.53 -13.34 -7.81
CA LEU A 13 6.59 -12.57 -8.49
C LEU A 13 6.13 -11.20 -8.93
N TYR A 14 4.84 -11.04 -9.26
CA TYR A 14 4.29 -9.74 -9.58
C TYR A 14 4.27 -8.80 -8.35
N ASP A 15 4.05 -9.32 -7.14
CA ASP A 15 4.15 -8.53 -5.89
C ASP A 15 5.60 -8.09 -5.61
N LEU A 16 6.58 -8.96 -5.90
CA LEU A 16 8.00 -8.59 -5.89
C LEU A 16 8.29 -7.44 -6.88
N ALA A 17 7.78 -7.55 -8.11
CA ALA A 17 7.91 -6.51 -9.13
C ALA A 17 7.30 -5.18 -8.67
N ASN A 18 6.10 -5.23 -8.10
CA ASN A 18 5.43 -4.06 -7.52
C ASN A 18 6.30 -3.34 -6.49
N THR A 19 6.97 -4.10 -5.62
CA THR A 19 7.80 -3.51 -4.57
C THR A 19 9.11 -2.94 -5.13
N ILE A 20 9.69 -3.53 -6.16
CA ILE A 20 10.84 -2.95 -6.86
C ILE A 20 10.48 -1.57 -7.43
N PHE A 21 9.31 -1.43 -8.06
CA PHE A 21 8.86 -0.14 -8.57
C PHE A 21 8.54 0.86 -7.45
N SER A 22 7.74 0.46 -6.45
CA SER A 22 7.33 1.38 -5.38
C SER A 22 8.52 1.87 -4.56
N MET A 23 9.46 1.00 -4.23
CA MET A 23 10.66 1.37 -3.49
C MET A 23 11.65 2.14 -4.37
N GLY A 24 11.95 1.61 -5.56
CA GLY A 24 12.95 2.20 -6.43
C GLY A 24 12.48 3.50 -7.07
N VAL A 25 11.35 3.50 -7.75
CA VAL A 25 10.87 4.70 -8.44
C VAL A 25 10.21 5.67 -7.46
N VAL A 26 9.15 5.23 -6.76
CA VAL A 26 8.33 6.16 -5.99
C VAL A 26 9.06 6.64 -4.73
N SER A 27 9.56 5.73 -3.88
CA SER A 27 10.06 6.13 -2.57
C SER A 27 11.49 6.68 -2.58
N LEU A 28 12.39 6.12 -3.42
CA LEU A 28 13.82 6.39 -3.30
C LEU A 28 14.35 7.32 -4.41
N TYR A 29 14.36 6.88 -5.67
CA TYR A 29 15.17 7.58 -6.68
C TYR A 29 14.48 8.79 -7.29
N PHE A 30 13.15 8.82 -7.37
CA PHE A 30 12.44 10.01 -7.83
C PHE A 30 12.49 11.14 -6.81
N SER A 31 12.40 10.84 -5.53
CA SER A 31 12.57 11.87 -4.47
C SER A 31 13.98 12.47 -4.48
N LEU A 32 15.02 11.64 -4.73
CA LEU A 32 16.39 12.11 -4.89
C LEU A 32 16.55 12.99 -6.14
N TRP A 33 15.96 12.60 -7.27
CA TRP A 33 15.96 13.40 -8.48
C TRP A 33 15.29 14.76 -8.25
N VAL A 34 14.11 14.80 -7.61
CA VAL A 34 13.45 16.08 -7.25
C VAL A 34 14.35 16.94 -6.38
N ARG A 35 15.04 16.34 -5.40
CA ARG A 35 15.97 17.10 -4.52
C ARG A 35 17.14 17.69 -5.29
N GLU A 36 17.68 17.01 -6.27
CA GLU A 36 18.74 17.52 -7.16
C GLU A 36 18.26 18.68 -8.02
N GLU A 37 17.02 18.62 -8.54
CA GLU A 37 16.46 19.64 -9.43
C GLU A 37 16.03 20.94 -8.72
N VAL A 38 15.40 20.83 -7.55
CA VAL A 38 14.79 21.99 -6.87
C VAL A 38 15.49 22.39 -5.57
N GLY A 39 16.54 21.66 -5.18
CA GLY A 39 17.26 21.86 -3.93
C GLY A 39 16.53 21.29 -2.70
N ALA A 40 17.30 21.03 -1.64
CA ALA A 40 16.82 20.36 -0.42
C ALA A 40 15.64 21.10 0.25
N GLY A 41 15.64 22.44 0.26
CA GLY A 41 14.60 23.24 0.93
C GLY A 41 13.21 23.17 0.29
N SER A 42 13.10 22.79 -1.00
CA SER A 42 11.83 22.70 -1.73
C SER A 42 11.44 21.29 -2.10
N ALA A 43 12.34 20.33 -1.96
CA ALA A 43 12.19 18.97 -2.45
C ALA A 43 10.94 18.27 -1.90
N ASP A 44 10.75 18.30 -0.58
CA ASP A 44 9.64 17.61 0.08
C ASP A 44 8.28 18.15 -0.37
N ARG A 45 8.18 19.49 -0.50
CA ARG A 45 6.95 20.14 -0.98
C ARG A 45 6.67 19.76 -2.42
N VAL A 46 7.66 19.83 -3.31
CA VAL A 46 7.49 19.53 -4.74
C VAL A 46 7.15 18.05 -4.93
N TYR A 47 7.90 17.15 -4.30
CA TYR A 47 7.64 15.72 -4.33
C TYR A 47 6.23 15.38 -3.78
N GLY A 48 5.85 15.99 -2.67
CA GLY A 48 4.52 15.80 -2.06
C GLY A 48 3.39 16.23 -2.98
N VAL A 49 3.51 17.40 -3.64
CA VAL A 49 2.51 17.89 -4.62
C VAL A 49 2.42 16.95 -5.83
N ILE A 50 3.54 16.54 -6.41
CA ILE A 50 3.57 15.62 -7.58
C ILE A 50 2.90 14.29 -7.21
N THR A 51 3.23 13.73 -6.06
CA THR A 51 2.65 12.47 -5.58
C THR A 51 1.16 12.64 -5.28
N ALA A 52 0.75 13.73 -4.65
CA ALA A 52 -0.66 14.03 -4.39
C ALA A 52 -1.49 14.15 -5.67
N ILE A 53 -0.96 14.78 -6.73
CA ILE A 53 -1.63 14.84 -8.04
C ILE A 53 -1.82 13.43 -8.60
N SER A 54 -0.77 12.62 -8.61
CA SER A 54 -0.85 11.23 -9.10
C SER A 54 -1.87 10.40 -8.31
N MET A 55 -1.84 10.49 -6.98
CA MET A 55 -2.80 9.79 -6.11
C MET A 55 -4.23 10.33 -6.28
N GLY A 56 -4.39 11.64 -6.49
CA GLY A 56 -5.69 12.26 -6.77
C GLY A 56 -6.31 11.76 -8.08
N ILE A 57 -5.53 11.68 -9.14
CA ILE A 57 -6.00 11.13 -10.43
C ILE A 57 -6.57 9.73 -10.23
N ILE A 58 -5.78 8.84 -9.62
CA ILE A 58 -6.19 7.45 -9.48
C ILE A 58 -7.30 7.27 -8.43
N PHE A 59 -7.38 8.14 -7.42
CA PHE A 59 -8.48 8.14 -6.44
C PHE A 59 -9.84 8.27 -7.12
N PHE A 60 -10.00 9.23 -8.02
CA PHE A 60 -11.25 9.45 -8.73
C PHE A 60 -11.54 8.39 -9.81
N ILE A 61 -10.50 7.87 -10.47
CA ILE A 61 -10.66 6.92 -11.58
C ILE A 61 -10.80 5.48 -11.06
N SER A 62 -10.30 5.14 -9.88
CA SER A 62 -10.24 3.78 -9.32
C SER A 62 -11.58 3.03 -9.31
N PRO A 63 -12.71 3.60 -8.84
CA PRO A 63 -13.99 2.91 -8.87
C PRO A 63 -14.46 2.61 -10.29
N LEU A 64 -14.20 3.53 -11.23
CA LEU A 64 -14.56 3.37 -12.64
C LEU A 64 -13.75 2.22 -13.27
N LEU A 65 -12.44 2.20 -13.06
CA LEU A 65 -11.57 1.12 -13.53
C LEU A 65 -12.00 -0.24 -12.96
N GLY A 66 -12.39 -0.28 -11.70
CA GLY A 66 -12.93 -1.49 -11.09
C GLY A 66 -14.21 -1.97 -11.75
N ALA A 67 -15.17 -1.08 -11.97
CA ALA A 67 -16.42 -1.40 -12.64
C ALA A 67 -16.21 -1.83 -14.11
N MET A 68 -15.22 -1.25 -14.80
CA MET A 68 -14.83 -1.70 -16.16
C MET A 68 -14.36 -3.14 -16.18
N THR A 69 -13.55 -3.56 -15.19
CA THR A 69 -13.04 -4.94 -15.13
C THR A 69 -14.13 -5.96 -14.86
N ASP A 70 -15.16 -5.63 -14.10
CA ASP A 70 -16.30 -6.54 -13.86
C ASP A 70 -17.21 -6.67 -15.10
N ARG A 71 -17.25 -5.67 -15.98
CA ARG A 71 -17.96 -5.74 -17.26
C ARG A 71 -17.15 -6.46 -18.33
N ALA A 72 -15.85 -6.39 -18.27
CA ALA A 72 -14.96 -7.03 -19.23
C ALA A 72 -15.02 -8.55 -19.14
N ARG A 73 -14.62 -9.21 -20.21
CA ARG A 73 -14.49 -10.66 -20.23
C ARG A 73 -13.38 -11.17 -19.30
N ARG A 74 -12.30 -10.39 -19.16
CA ARG A 74 -11.12 -10.72 -18.33
C ARG A 74 -10.51 -9.45 -17.75
N ARG A 75 -9.88 -9.54 -16.58
CA ARG A 75 -9.14 -8.46 -15.88
C ARG A 75 -7.69 -8.35 -16.34
N MET A 76 -7.08 -9.47 -16.76
CA MET A 76 -5.67 -9.53 -17.18
C MET A 76 -5.28 -8.48 -18.22
N PRO A 77 -6.07 -8.18 -19.27
CA PRO A 77 -5.73 -7.12 -20.21
C PRO A 77 -5.53 -5.76 -19.56
N PHE A 78 -6.31 -5.42 -18.52
CA PHE A 78 -6.17 -4.16 -17.78
C PHE A 78 -4.87 -4.13 -16.98
N LEU A 79 -4.49 -5.27 -16.37
CA LEU A 79 -3.22 -5.41 -15.68
C LEU A 79 -2.03 -5.26 -16.63
N ILE A 80 -2.09 -5.91 -17.81
CA ILE A 80 -1.04 -5.79 -18.83
C ILE A 80 -0.89 -4.34 -19.30
N VAL A 81 -2.01 -3.70 -19.68
CA VAL A 81 -1.99 -2.31 -20.17
C VAL A 81 -1.45 -1.35 -19.10
N SER A 82 -1.92 -1.47 -17.86
CA SER A 82 -1.44 -0.61 -16.77
C SER A 82 0.05 -0.84 -16.47
N THR A 83 0.54 -2.08 -16.54
CA THR A 83 1.97 -2.38 -16.37
C THR A 83 2.80 -1.80 -17.50
N LEU A 84 2.36 -1.98 -18.76
CA LEU A 84 3.08 -1.44 -19.92
C LEU A 84 3.10 0.09 -19.92
N LEU A 85 2.00 0.75 -19.53
CA LEU A 85 1.97 2.21 -19.34
C LEU A 85 2.92 2.64 -18.23
N CYS A 86 2.91 1.95 -17.08
CA CYS A 86 3.83 2.22 -15.99
C CYS A 86 5.29 2.12 -16.45
N VAL A 87 5.66 1.03 -17.11
CA VAL A 87 7.01 0.80 -17.65
C VAL A 87 7.36 1.87 -18.68
N GLY A 88 6.48 2.13 -19.65
CA GLY A 88 6.71 3.11 -20.72
C GLY A 88 6.96 4.51 -20.18
N PHE A 89 6.12 4.98 -19.25
CA PHE A 89 6.34 6.28 -18.62
C PHE A 89 7.58 6.29 -17.72
N THR A 90 7.90 5.20 -17.03
CA THR A 90 9.11 5.11 -16.20
C THR A 90 10.39 5.23 -17.06
N LEU A 91 10.40 4.67 -18.27
CA LEU A 91 11.50 4.81 -19.21
C LEU A 91 11.70 6.26 -19.69
N LEU A 92 10.72 7.13 -19.56
CA LEU A 92 10.82 8.56 -19.92
C LEU A 92 11.32 9.44 -18.76
N ILE A 93 11.32 8.94 -17.52
CA ILE A 93 11.78 9.68 -16.36
C ILE A 93 13.27 10.03 -16.50
N ALA A 94 13.63 11.27 -16.19
CA ALA A 94 14.99 11.83 -16.21
C ALA A 94 15.67 11.84 -17.60
N ARG A 95 14.91 11.72 -18.70
CA ARG A 95 15.46 11.77 -20.07
C ARG A 95 15.26 13.10 -20.79
N SER A 96 14.23 13.88 -20.42
CA SER A 96 13.73 14.97 -21.27
C SER A 96 13.50 16.29 -20.52
N GLY A 97 14.24 16.55 -19.42
CA GLY A 97 14.12 17.77 -18.62
C GLY A 97 13.04 17.69 -17.54
N TYR A 98 12.85 18.78 -16.82
CA TYR A 98 12.08 18.85 -15.57
C TYR A 98 10.59 18.50 -15.75
N TRP A 99 9.86 19.25 -16.57
CA TRP A 99 8.41 19.07 -16.73
C TRP A 99 8.01 17.73 -17.36
N PRO A 100 8.67 17.26 -18.45
CA PRO A 100 8.38 15.92 -18.98
C PRO A 100 8.65 14.82 -17.98
N THR A 101 9.67 14.94 -17.14
CA THR A 101 9.96 13.96 -16.08
C THR A 101 8.87 13.92 -15.02
N ILE A 102 8.37 15.07 -14.57
CA ILE A 102 7.25 15.15 -13.63
C ILE A 102 5.99 14.49 -14.21
N ILE A 103 5.65 14.85 -15.46
CA ILE A 103 4.49 14.30 -16.15
C ILE A 103 4.62 12.78 -16.31
N ALA A 104 5.79 12.31 -16.72
CA ALA A 104 6.09 10.88 -16.84
C ALA A 104 5.92 10.15 -15.50
N PHE A 105 6.43 10.71 -14.41
CA PHE A 105 6.26 10.12 -13.08
C PHE A 105 4.80 10.08 -12.63
N ILE A 106 4.02 11.16 -12.85
CA ILE A 106 2.60 11.21 -12.49
C ILE A 106 1.85 10.06 -13.17
N PHE A 107 2.04 9.88 -14.48
CA PHE A 107 1.37 8.83 -15.23
C PHE A 107 1.93 7.44 -14.92
N ALA A 108 3.23 7.28 -14.70
CA ALA A 108 3.84 6.01 -14.27
C ALA A 108 3.25 5.54 -12.94
N ASN A 109 3.20 6.44 -11.94
CA ASN A 109 2.67 6.12 -10.63
C ASN A 109 1.14 5.88 -10.66
N ALA A 110 0.38 6.66 -11.44
CA ALA A 110 -1.05 6.42 -11.61
C ALA A 110 -1.32 5.05 -12.27
N ALA A 111 -0.56 4.69 -13.31
CA ALA A 111 -0.66 3.40 -13.97
C ALA A 111 -0.25 2.23 -13.04
N TYR A 112 0.80 2.41 -12.25
CA TYR A 112 1.20 1.47 -11.20
C TYR A 112 0.07 1.22 -10.19
N GLN A 113 -0.53 2.28 -9.69
CA GLN A 113 -1.63 2.20 -8.73
C GLN A 113 -2.88 1.54 -9.31
N ALA A 114 -3.16 1.74 -10.59
CA ALA A 114 -4.21 1.01 -11.30
C ALA A 114 -3.87 -0.48 -11.41
N GLY A 115 -2.61 -0.79 -11.73
CA GLY A 115 -2.11 -2.17 -11.79
C GLY A 115 -2.28 -2.93 -10.48
N LEU A 116 -1.96 -2.30 -9.34
CA LEU A 116 -2.16 -2.88 -8.00
C LEU A 116 -3.60 -3.32 -7.77
N GLN A 117 -4.57 -2.49 -8.16
CA GLN A 117 -6.00 -2.80 -8.02
C GLN A 117 -6.40 -4.03 -8.84
N PHE A 118 -5.91 -4.13 -10.08
CA PHE A 118 -6.20 -5.28 -10.94
C PHE A 118 -5.48 -6.54 -10.46
N TYR A 119 -4.25 -6.40 -9.99
CA TYR A 119 -3.47 -7.47 -9.39
C TYR A 119 -4.16 -8.06 -8.15
N ASP A 120 -4.62 -7.22 -7.22
CA ASP A 120 -5.33 -7.65 -6.02
C ASP A 120 -6.64 -8.39 -6.38
N ALA A 121 -7.35 -7.95 -7.43
CA ALA A 121 -8.55 -8.58 -7.92
C ALA A 121 -8.34 -9.96 -8.56
N LEU A 122 -7.09 -10.34 -8.88
CA LEU A 122 -6.73 -11.68 -9.37
C LEU A 122 -6.47 -12.70 -8.25
N LEU A 123 -6.43 -12.30 -6.99
CA LEU A 123 -6.20 -13.21 -5.86
C LEU A 123 -7.11 -14.45 -5.87
N PRO A 124 -8.43 -14.38 -6.20
CA PRO A 124 -9.29 -15.55 -6.27
C PRO A 124 -8.93 -16.55 -7.38
N GLU A 125 -8.21 -16.11 -8.41
CA GLU A 125 -7.84 -16.98 -9.53
C GLU A 125 -6.61 -17.84 -9.22
N VAL A 126 -5.82 -17.46 -8.21
CA VAL A 126 -4.61 -18.15 -7.79
C VAL A 126 -4.72 -18.80 -6.41
N THR A 127 -5.90 -18.67 -5.75
CA THR A 127 -6.13 -19.19 -4.39
C THR A 127 -7.44 -19.93 -4.26
N THR A 128 -7.48 -20.87 -3.30
CA THR A 128 -8.73 -21.42 -2.72
C THR A 128 -9.02 -20.68 -1.40
N GLU A 129 -10.20 -20.90 -0.84
CA GLU A 129 -10.53 -20.32 0.48
C GLU A 129 -9.59 -20.79 1.59
N GLU A 130 -9.09 -22.01 1.50
CA GLU A 130 -8.26 -22.68 2.50
C GLU A 130 -6.80 -22.19 2.51
N ASN A 131 -6.29 -21.67 1.37
CA ASN A 131 -4.89 -21.26 1.22
C ASN A 131 -4.70 -19.78 0.89
N ARG A 132 -5.80 -19.03 0.86
CA ARG A 132 -5.82 -17.62 0.45
C ARG A 132 -4.93 -16.74 1.31
N GLY A 133 -4.96 -16.91 2.63
CA GLY A 133 -4.14 -16.17 3.56
C GLY A 133 -2.65 -16.47 3.37
N ARG A 134 -2.30 -17.76 3.25
CA ARG A 134 -0.92 -18.19 3.02
C ARG A 134 -0.34 -17.62 1.73
N ILE A 135 -1.09 -17.68 0.62
CA ILE A 135 -0.63 -17.18 -0.67
C ILE A 135 -0.54 -15.65 -0.65
N SER A 136 -1.54 -14.94 -0.08
CA SER A 136 -1.47 -13.50 0.13
C SER A 136 -0.25 -13.11 0.97
N GLY A 137 -0.01 -13.81 2.08
CA GLY A 137 1.14 -13.56 2.94
C GLY A 137 2.49 -13.88 2.29
N MET A 138 2.57 -14.92 1.46
CA MET A 138 3.76 -15.21 0.65
C MET A 138 4.02 -14.10 -0.38
N GLY A 139 2.98 -13.59 -1.04
CA GLY A 139 3.08 -12.44 -1.93
C GLY A 139 3.68 -11.23 -1.21
N VAL A 140 3.13 -10.86 -0.06
CA VAL A 140 3.61 -9.76 0.77
C VAL A 140 5.06 -9.99 1.25
N GLY A 141 5.36 -11.16 1.81
CA GLY A 141 6.69 -11.47 2.34
C GLY A 141 7.76 -11.46 1.25
N ILE A 142 7.53 -12.16 0.14
CA ILE A 142 8.45 -12.17 -1.00
C ILE A 142 8.46 -10.80 -1.68
N GLY A 143 7.31 -10.11 -1.73
CA GLY A 143 7.20 -8.75 -2.23
C GLY A 143 8.20 -7.81 -1.55
N TYR A 144 8.30 -7.82 -0.22
CA TYR A 144 9.23 -6.95 0.51
C TYR A 144 10.70 -7.18 0.15
N LEU A 145 11.08 -8.37 -0.36
CA LEU A 145 12.44 -8.58 -0.89
C LEU A 145 12.72 -7.67 -2.10
N GLY A 146 11.70 -7.21 -2.80
CA GLY A 146 11.82 -6.23 -3.90
C GLY A 146 12.48 -4.91 -3.47
N SER A 147 12.35 -4.52 -2.19
CA SER A 147 13.04 -3.35 -1.65
C SER A 147 14.57 -3.50 -1.71
N TYR A 148 15.08 -4.68 -1.39
CA TYR A 148 16.52 -4.98 -1.48
C TYR A 148 17.01 -5.01 -2.92
N PHE A 149 16.19 -5.55 -3.85
CA PHE A 149 16.50 -5.51 -5.28
C PHE A 149 16.56 -4.08 -5.81
N ALA A 150 15.60 -3.22 -5.43
CA ALA A 150 15.60 -1.81 -5.83
C ALA A 150 16.84 -1.07 -5.33
N ILE A 151 17.21 -1.25 -4.06
CA ILE A 151 18.43 -0.68 -3.47
C ILE A 151 19.67 -1.25 -4.16
N GLY A 152 19.71 -2.57 -4.40
CA GLY A 152 20.82 -3.26 -5.06
C GLY A 152 21.08 -2.72 -6.47
N ILE A 153 20.04 -2.45 -7.26
CA ILE A 153 20.17 -1.83 -8.58
C ILE A 153 20.93 -0.49 -8.46
N GLY A 154 20.55 0.36 -7.51
CA GLY A 154 21.23 1.65 -7.33
C GLY A 154 22.66 1.54 -6.78
N LEU A 155 22.95 0.53 -5.97
CA LEU A 155 24.30 0.29 -5.48
C LEU A 155 25.25 -0.18 -6.62
N VAL A 156 24.73 -1.00 -7.55
CA VAL A 156 25.52 -1.54 -8.68
C VAL A 156 25.71 -0.52 -9.79
N LEU A 157 24.66 0.23 -10.14
CA LEU A 157 24.70 1.19 -11.25
C LEU A 157 25.25 2.56 -10.85
N GLY A 158 25.34 2.84 -9.54
CA GLY A 158 25.54 4.20 -9.05
C GLY A 158 24.25 5.04 -9.10
N LYS A 159 24.35 6.27 -8.60
CA LYS A 159 23.19 7.18 -8.51
C LYS A 159 23.30 8.35 -9.48
N ASP A 160 24.35 8.40 -10.29
CA ASP A 160 24.65 9.54 -11.17
C ASP A 160 23.79 9.52 -12.43
N ASP A 161 23.67 8.38 -13.10
CA ASP A 161 22.78 8.24 -14.26
C ASP A 161 21.36 7.81 -13.83
N LYS A 162 20.53 8.79 -13.52
CA LYS A 162 19.13 8.56 -13.12
C LYS A 162 18.30 7.90 -14.22
N ALA A 163 18.55 8.25 -15.49
CA ALA A 163 17.79 7.72 -16.61
C ALA A 163 18.05 6.22 -16.78
N LEU A 164 19.31 5.78 -16.64
CA LEU A 164 19.68 4.37 -16.65
C LEU A 164 19.08 3.64 -15.46
N LEU A 165 19.13 4.23 -14.29
CA LEU A 165 18.58 3.67 -13.06
C LEU A 165 17.08 3.39 -13.18
N PHE A 166 16.30 4.38 -13.64
CA PHE A 166 14.86 4.20 -13.88
C PHE A 166 14.57 3.17 -14.96
N ALA A 167 15.38 3.14 -16.02
CA ALA A 167 15.24 2.14 -17.08
C ALA A 167 15.48 0.72 -16.57
N CYS A 168 16.51 0.49 -15.76
CA CYS A 168 16.78 -0.83 -15.17
C CYS A 168 15.67 -1.28 -14.23
N ILE A 169 15.12 -0.38 -13.41
CA ILE A 169 13.97 -0.67 -12.54
C ILE A 169 12.73 -1.01 -13.38
N ALA A 170 12.45 -0.26 -14.46
CA ALA A 170 11.32 -0.51 -15.34
C ALA A 170 11.43 -1.88 -16.05
N ILE A 171 12.62 -2.23 -16.52
CA ILE A 171 12.89 -3.53 -17.15
C ILE A 171 12.77 -4.66 -16.13
N ALA A 172 13.32 -4.51 -14.93
CA ALA A 172 13.18 -5.50 -13.85
C ALA A 172 11.70 -5.71 -13.46
N PHE A 173 10.93 -4.61 -13.34
CA PHE A 173 9.49 -4.68 -13.10
C PHE A 173 8.78 -5.48 -14.20
N LEU A 174 9.03 -5.16 -15.47
CA LEU A 174 8.40 -5.86 -16.59
C LEU A 174 8.80 -7.34 -16.63
N ALA A 175 10.08 -7.65 -16.49
CA ALA A 175 10.58 -9.02 -16.53
C ALA A 175 9.92 -9.92 -15.48
N LEU A 176 9.74 -9.41 -14.26
CA LEU A 176 9.08 -10.14 -13.17
C LEU A 176 7.54 -10.14 -13.29
N ALA A 177 6.96 -9.21 -14.06
CA ALA A 177 5.53 -9.16 -14.33
C ALA A 177 5.10 -10.15 -15.44
N ILE A 178 5.93 -10.40 -16.44
CA ILE A 178 5.63 -11.29 -17.59
C ILE A 178 5.11 -12.66 -17.17
N PRO A 179 5.70 -13.39 -16.20
CA PRO A 179 5.15 -14.68 -15.77
C PRO A 179 3.69 -14.60 -15.32
N CYS A 180 3.28 -13.52 -14.66
CA CYS A 180 1.89 -13.32 -14.25
C CYS A 180 0.95 -13.26 -15.48
N PHE A 181 1.33 -12.56 -16.51
CA PHE A 181 0.55 -12.43 -17.75
C PHE A 181 0.38 -13.76 -18.50
N LEU A 182 1.41 -14.60 -18.44
CA LEU A 182 1.44 -15.87 -19.20
C LEU A 182 0.77 -17.02 -18.43
N PHE A 183 0.94 -17.09 -17.11
CA PHE A 183 0.58 -18.28 -16.34
C PHE A 183 -0.66 -18.13 -15.47
N VAL A 184 -1.08 -16.90 -15.13
CA VAL A 184 -2.33 -16.69 -14.39
C VAL A 184 -3.50 -16.71 -15.37
N LYS A 185 -4.35 -17.75 -15.25
CA LYS A 185 -5.53 -17.91 -16.09
C LYS A 185 -6.77 -17.52 -15.30
N GLU A 186 -7.52 -16.57 -15.85
CA GLU A 186 -8.78 -16.12 -15.26
C GLU A 186 -9.98 -16.97 -15.72
N ARG A 187 -10.91 -17.14 -14.80
CA ARG A 187 -12.27 -17.54 -15.11
C ARG A 187 -12.97 -16.35 -15.75
N GLY A 188 -13.18 -16.42 -17.07
CA GLY A 188 -13.79 -15.31 -17.81
C GLY A 188 -15.21 -14.99 -17.32
N ASN A 189 -15.58 -13.71 -17.35
CA ASN A 189 -16.97 -13.30 -17.12
C ASN A 189 -17.89 -13.91 -18.21
N PRO A 190 -18.91 -14.70 -17.83
CA PRO A 190 -19.82 -15.32 -18.79
C PRO A 190 -20.70 -14.30 -19.53
N ASN A 191 -20.95 -13.13 -18.94
CA ASN A 191 -21.83 -12.08 -19.48
C ASN A 191 -21.10 -10.75 -19.63
N PRO A 192 -20.11 -10.65 -20.55
CA PRO A 192 -19.39 -9.39 -20.75
C PRO A 192 -20.30 -8.30 -21.31
N ARG A 193 -20.05 -7.06 -20.88
CA ARG A 193 -20.78 -5.87 -21.31
C ARG A 193 -19.80 -4.85 -21.91
N PRO A 194 -20.28 -3.89 -22.71
CA PRO A 194 -19.42 -2.80 -23.19
C PRO A 194 -18.70 -2.08 -22.05
N ILE A 195 -17.39 -1.87 -22.24
CA ILE A 195 -16.49 -1.26 -21.24
C ILE A 195 -16.23 0.24 -21.54
N PHE A 196 -16.71 0.75 -22.66
CA PHE A 196 -16.59 2.15 -23.05
C PHE A 196 -17.96 2.75 -23.32
N GLY A 197 -18.10 4.06 -23.09
CA GLY A 197 -19.29 4.83 -23.40
C GLY A 197 -19.80 5.62 -22.19
N TRP A 198 -20.54 6.70 -22.46
CA TRP A 198 -21.09 7.59 -21.43
C TRP A 198 -22.10 6.90 -20.51
N THR A 199 -22.92 6.01 -21.08
CA THR A 199 -23.86 5.18 -20.34
C THR A 199 -23.16 4.31 -19.31
N MET A 200 -22.00 3.68 -19.67
CA MET A 200 -21.19 2.89 -18.76
C MET A 200 -20.67 3.74 -17.58
N ILE A 201 -20.13 4.93 -17.86
CA ILE A 201 -19.63 5.82 -16.80
C ILE A 201 -20.74 6.18 -15.81
N LYS A 202 -21.91 6.60 -16.35
CA LYS A 202 -23.08 6.98 -15.53
C LYS A 202 -23.59 5.80 -14.69
N GLU A 203 -23.72 4.63 -15.30
CA GLU A 203 -24.18 3.42 -14.62
C GLU A 203 -23.20 2.97 -13.55
N SER A 204 -21.89 2.94 -13.86
CA SER A 204 -20.84 2.52 -12.92
C SER A 204 -20.73 3.48 -11.73
N THR A 205 -20.74 4.79 -11.98
CA THR A 205 -20.74 5.79 -10.90
C THR A 205 -21.99 5.69 -10.03
N GLY A 206 -23.16 5.57 -10.65
CA GLY A 206 -24.44 5.38 -9.95
C GLY A 206 -24.48 4.07 -9.16
N GLN A 207 -23.86 3.01 -9.66
CA GLN A 207 -23.75 1.72 -9.01
C GLN A 207 -22.81 1.81 -7.80
N THR A 208 -21.63 2.40 -7.93
CA THR A 208 -20.68 2.63 -6.84
C THR A 208 -21.31 3.46 -5.71
N LEU A 209 -22.05 4.52 -6.05
CA LEU A 209 -22.78 5.30 -5.04
C LEU A 209 -23.85 4.48 -4.33
N ARG A 210 -24.59 3.64 -5.07
CA ARG A 210 -25.59 2.73 -4.49
C ARG A 210 -24.92 1.70 -3.57
N THR A 211 -23.78 1.14 -3.97
CA THR A 211 -22.99 0.20 -3.14
C THR A 211 -22.58 0.85 -1.82
N LEU A 212 -22.10 2.08 -1.85
CA LEU A 212 -21.73 2.82 -0.64
C LEU A 212 -22.94 3.17 0.24
N ARG A 213 -24.11 3.41 -0.35
CA ARG A 213 -25.36 3.71 0.38
C ARG A 213 -26.11 2.43 0.78
N GLY A 214 -25.91 1.33 0.07
CA GLY A 214 -26.62 0.07 0.24
C GLY A 214 -26.10 -0.80 1.39
N GLY A 215 -26.00 -0.26 2.60
CA GLY A 215 -25.43 -0.97 3.75
C GLY A 215 -26.14 -2.27 4.18
N ARG A 216 -27.38 -2.52 3.70
CA ARG A 216 -28.10 -3.78 3.91
C ARG A 216 -27.71 -4.84 2.89
N GLU A 217 -27.47 -4.46 1.65
CA GLU A 217 -27.08 -5.37 0.55
C GLU A 217 -25.65 -5.89 0.72
N TYR A 218 -24.74 -5.05 1.28
CA TYR A 218 -23.34 -5.42 1.52
C TYR A 218 -22.98 -5.22 3.02
N PRO A 219 -23.45 -6.09 3.92
CA PRO A 219 -23.29 -5.89 5.35
C PRO A 219 -21.82 -5.80 5.75
N GLY A 220 -21.44 -4.73 6.43
CA GLY A 220 -20.07 -4.53 6.92
C GLY A 220 -19.07 -3.97 5.91
N LEU A 221 -19.38 -3.88 4.61
CA LEU A 221 -18.46 -3.34 3.61
C LEU A 221 -18.04 -1.90 3.94
N VAL A 222 -19.00 -1.01 4.11
CA VAL A 222 -18.72 0.41 4.39
C VAL A 222 -17.94 0.56 5.70
N ARG A 223 -18.31 -0.19 6.75
CA ARG A 223 -17.55 -0.20 8.00
C ARG A 223 -16.12 -0.71 7.82
N PHE A 224 -15.93 -1.75 7.00
CA PHE A 224 -14.60 -2.24 6.67
C PHE A 224 -13.78 -1.17 5.95
N LEU A 225 -14.34 -0.53 4.92
CA LEU A 225 -13.66 0.52 4.15
C LEU A 225 -13.32 1.73 5.03
N VAL A 226 -14.23 2.17 5.89
CA VAL A 226 -13.96 3.27 6.83
C VAL A 226 -12.91 2.85 7.86
N GLY A 227 -13.04 1.69 8.49
CA GLY A 227 -12.04 1.18 9.42
C GLY A 227 -10.66 1.05 8.74
N ARG A 228 -10.66 0.59 7.48
CA ARG A 228 -9.46 0.52 6.66
C ARG A 228 -8.83 1.89 6.43
N ALA A 229 -9.62 2.93 6.14
CA ALA A 229 -9.12 4.29 6.01
C ALA A 229 -8.29 4.69 7.24
N PHE A 230 -8.82 4.49 8.43
CA PHE A 230 -8.15 4.88 9.68
C PHE A 230 -6.86 4.10 9.94
N TYR A 231 -6.84 2.76 9.79
CA TYR A 231 -5.59 2.04 10.07
C TYR A 231 -4.56 2.20 8.95
N THR A 232 -4.96 2.29 7.69
CA THR A 232 -3.99 2.55 6.62
C THR A 232 -3.42 3.96 6.72
N ASP A 233 -4.21 4.93 7.16
CA ASP A 233 -3.77 6.30 7.41
C ASP A 233 -2.68 6.35 8.48
N ALA A 234 -2.91 5.72 9.63
CA ALA A 234 -1.92 5.61 10.69
C ALA A 234 -0.63 4.90 10.22
N ILE A 235 -0.76 3.76 9.53
CA ILE A 235 0.36 2.94 9.11
C ILE A 235 1.19 3.63 8.01
N ASN A 236 0.55 4.18 6.97
CA ASN A 236 1.24 4.87 5.90
C ASN A 236 1.96 6.12 6.42
N THR A 237 1.32 6.84 7.35
CA THR A 237 1.93 8.01 7.97
C THR A 237 3.18 7.64 8.76
N VAL A 238 3.10 6.64 9.65
CA VAL A 238 4.26 6.25 10.44
C VAL A 238 5.42 5.76 9.56
N ILE A 239 5.14 5.03 8.47
CA ILE A 239 6.18 4.61 7.52
C ILE A 239 6.88 5.82 6.91
N SER A 240 6.13 6.85 6.54
CA SER A 240 6.67 8.06 5.89
C SER A 240 7.53 8.91 6.81
N ILE A 241 7.23 8.92 8.12
CA ILE A 241 7.86 9.84 9.07
C ILE A 241 8.91 9.17 9.97
N MET A 242 8.97 7.84 10.00
CA MET A 242 9.78 7.11 10.98
C MET A 242 11.28 7.42 10.85
N ALA A 243 11.78 7.66 9.65
CA ALA A 243 13.17 8.06 9.44
C ALA A 243 13.48 9.39 10.17
N LEU A 244 12.67 10.42 9.93
CA LEU A 244 12.83 11.73 10.57
C LEU A 244 12.69 11.64 12.09
N TYR A 245 11.70 10.88 12.57
CA TYR A 245 11.51 10.64 13.99
C TYR A 245 12.74 9.98 14.64
N THR A 246 13.29 8.97 14.01
CA THR A 246 14.48 8.27 14.49
C THR A 246 15.70 9.20 14.57
N VAL A 247 15.91 10.03 13.55
CA VAL A 247 17.00 11.01 13.55
C VAL A 247 16.84 12.01 14.70
N ASN A 248 15.63 12.54 14.92
CA ASN A 248 15.37 13.50 16.00
C ASN A 248 15.58 12.88 17.39
N VAL A 249 15.15 11.63 17.60
CA VAL A 249 15.42 10.88 18.84
C VAL A 249 16.94 10.63 19.01
N ALA A 250 17.65 10.28 17.95
CA ALA A 250 19.09 10.05 17.99
C ALA A 250 19.86 11.32 18.37
N VAL A 251 19.51 12.47 17.77
CA VAL A 251 20.10 13.77 18.07
C VAL A 251 19.79 14.18 19.52
N ALA A 252 18.56 13.99 19.97
CA ALA A 252 18.17 14.23 21.36
C ALA A 252 18.91 13.33 22.37
N SER A 253 19.37 12.16 21.95
CA SER A 253 20.20 11.23 22.73
C SER A 253 21.71 11.60 22.69
N GLY A 254 22.08 12.71 22.03
CA GLY A 254 23.47 13.19 21.96
C GLY A 254 24.29 12.67 20.77
N LEU A 255 23.68 11.99 19.81
CA LEU A 255 24.34 11.58 18.58
C LEU A 255 24.44 12.73 17.58
N GLU A 256 25.50 12.76 16.78
CA GLU A 256 25.57 13.64 15.62
C GLU A 256 24.50 13.27 14.59
N GLN A 257 23.99 14.26 13.84
CA GLN A 257 22.94 14.08 12.85
C GLN A 257 23.25 12.95 11.84
N LYS A 258 24.48 12.91 11.32
CA LYS A 258 24.92 11.87 10.37
C LYS A 258 24.90 10.46 10.96
N ALA A 259 25.25 10.33 12.23
CA ALA A 259 25.15 9.05 12.95
C ALA A 259 23.68 8.66 13.18
N GLY A 260 22.81 9.65 13.45
CA GLY A 260 21.37 9.46 13.54
C GLY A 260 20.74 8.99 12.23
N GLU A 261 21.13 9.56 11.09
CA GLU A 261 20.71 9.13 9.76
C GLU A 261 21.09 7.67 9.47
N THR A 262 22.34 7.29 9.77
CA THR A 262 22.78 5.87 9.64
C THR A 262 21.97 4.93 10.53
N ARG A 263 21.67 5.35 11.77
CA ARG A 263 20.80 4.55 12.67
C ARG A 263 19.38 4.41 12.11
N ALA A 264 18.81 5.48 11.55
CA ALA A 264 17.50 5.43 10.93
C ALA A 264 17.45 4.45 9.75
N GLU A 265 18.46 4.44 8.89
CA GLU A 265 18.59 3.47 7.80
C GLU A 265 18.61 2.02 8.30
N LEU A 266 19.41 1.73 9.33
CA LEU A 266 19.49 0.39 9.92
C LEU A 266 18.17 -0.05 10.56
N ILE A 267 17.47 0.86 11.25
CA ILE A 267 16.18 0.60 11.87
C ILE A 267 15.11 0.32 10.78
N MET A 268 15.09 1.11 9.71
CA MET A 268 14.19 0.87 8.59
C MET A 268 14.49 -0.46 7.87
N LEU A 269 15.74 -0.80 7.67
CA LEU A 269 16.16 -2.07 7.08
C LEU A 269 15.73 -3.25 7.95
N SER A 270 15.87 -3.12 9.27
CA SER A 270 15.34 -4.09 10.23
C SER A 270 13.85 -4.28 10.09
N ALA A 271 13.05 -3.17 10.01
CA ALA A 271 11.62 -3.24 9.83
C ALA A 271 11.22 -3.99 8.54
N VAL A 272 11.90 -3.73 7.42
CA VAL A 272 11.64 -4.45 6.15
C VAL A 272 11.96 -5.94 6.29
N SER A 273 13.07 -6.30 6.95
CA SER A 273 13.44 -7.70 7.18
C SER A 273 12.38 -8.45 7.99
N PHE A 274 11.87 -7.83 9.04
CA PHE A 274 10.80 -8.40 9.85
C PHE A 274 9.42 -8.38 9.14
N ALA A 275 9.20 -7.47 8.18
CA ALA A 275 7.99 -7.49 7.36
C ALA A 275 7.92 -8.71 6.44
N VAL A 276 9.08 -9.18 5.93
CA VAL A 276 9.17 -10.46 5.21
C VAL A 276 8.68 -11.60 6.10
N ILE A 277 9.21 -11.70 7.31
CA ILE A 277 8.83 -12.75 8.29
C ILE A 277 7.34 -12.62 8.63
N GLY A 278 6.88 -11.40 8.89
CA GLY A 278 5.48 -11.09 9.18
C GLY A 278 4.53 -11.59 8.10
N GLY A 279 4.84 -11.37 6.82
CA GLY A 279 4.05 -11.86 5.70
C GLY A 279 3.81 -13.37 5.76
N PHE A 280 4.86 -14.14 5.96
CA PHE A 280 4.76 -15.62 6.06
C PHE A 280 4.01 -16.10 7.30
N VAL A 281 4.24 -15.50 8.45
CA VAL A 281 3.62 -15.89 9.72
C VAL A 281 2.13 -15.58 9.69
N TRP A 282 1.78 -14.33 9.41
CA TRP A 282 0.39 -13.90 9.40
C TRP A 282 -0.44 -14.47 8.25
N GLY A 283 0.18 -14.74 7.10
CA GLY A 283 -0.50 -15.46 6.01
C GLY A 283 -1.02 -16.82 6.45
N ARG A 284 -0.22 -17.61 7.19
CA ARG A 284 -0.67 -18.89 7.78
C ARG A 284 -1.73 -18.69 8.86
N MET A 285 -1.63 -17.60 9.63
CA MET A 285 -2.60 -17.27 10.66
C MET A 285 -3.98 -16.95 10.06
N VAL A 286 -4.02 -16.24 8.93
CA VAL A 286 -5.27 -15.95 8.18
C VAL A 286 -5.98 -17.25 7.79
N ASP A 287 -5.26 -18.26 7.32
CA ASP A 287 -5.87 -19.54 6.94
C ASP A 287 -6.39 -20.31 8.18
N ARG A 288 -5.73 -20.16 9.35
CA ARG A 288 -6.07 -20.91 10.57
C ARG A 288 -7.24 -20.30 11.36
N ILE A 289 -7.22 -18.98 11.56
CA ILE A 289 -8.17 -18.30 12.46
C ILE A 289 -9.08 -17.27 11.76
N GLY A 290 -8.91 -17.12 10.43
CA GLY A 290 -9.66 -16.18 9.60
C GLY A 290 -9.04 -14.79 9.53
N PRO A 291 -9.38 -14.03 8.48
CA PRO A 291 -8.77 -12.73 8.22
C PRO A 291 -9.14 -11.66 9.24
N LYS A 292 -10.38 -11.65 9.77
CA LYS A 292 -10.81 -10.69 10.79
C LYS A 292 -10.02 -10.84 12.09
N ARG A 293 -9.91 -12.08 12.61
CA ARG A 293 -9.18 -12.32 13.86
C ARG A 293 -7.70 -12.01 13.70
N THR A 294 -7.13 -12.37 12.55
CA THR A 294 -5.73 -12.05 12.23
C THR A 294 -5.52 -10.55 12.15
N LEU A 295 -6.34 -9.81 11.39
CA LEU A 295 -6.23 -8.35 11.30
C LEU A 295 -6.36 -7.69 12.68
N ASN A 296 -7.29 -8.17 13.51
CA ASN A 296 -7.42 -7.65 14.87
C ASN A 296 -6.17 -7.88 15.72
N ALA A 297 -5.53 -9.04 15.65
CA ALA A 297 -4.26 -9.32 16.33
C ALA A 297 -3.13 -8.42 15.81
N VAL A 298 -3.04 -8.24 14.51
CA VAL A 298 -2.08 -7.34 13.87
C VAL A 298 -2.29 -5.88 14.31
N LEU A 299 -3.53 -5.41 14.39
CA LEU A 299 -3.82 -4.05 14.87
C LEU A 299 -3.48 -3.88 16.36
N TRP A 300 -3.59 -4.94 17.19
CA TRP A 300 -3.07 -4.91 18.56
C TRP A 300 -1.54 -4.83 18.60
N LEU A 301 -0.86 -5.51 17.70
CA LEU A 301 0.60 -5.39 17.58
C LEU A 301 0.99 -3.96 17.16
N TRP A 302 0.21 -3.31 16.26
CA TRP A 302 0.40 -1.90 15.94
C TRP A 302 0.16 -0.98 17.15
N VAL A 303 -0.84 -1.26 17.99
CA VAL A 303 -1.06 -0.51 19.24
C VAL A 303 0.18 -0.59 20.13
N ALA A 304 0.73 -1.79 20.34
CA ALA A 304 1.97 -1.96 21.14
C ALA A 304 3.16 -1.24 20.50
N THR A 305 3.29 -1.32 19.17
CA THR A 305 4.34 -0.63 18.41
C THR A 305 4.27 0.89 18.60
N PHE A 306 3.08 1.48 18.47
CA PHE A 306 2.91 2.94 18.62
C PHE A 306 3.12 3.40 20.07
N ILE A 307 2.68 2.62 21.06
CA ILE A 307 3.00 2.91 22.46
C ILE A 307 4.51 2.90 22.69
N GLY A 308 5.21 1.88 22.19
CA GLY A 308 6.67 1.78 22.29
C GLY A 308 7.37 2.95 21.62
N ALA A 309 6.99 3.25 20.36
CA ALA A 309 7.57 4.38 19.63
C ALA A 309 7.33 5.72 20.36
N ALA A 310 6.09 6.01 20.76
CA ALA A 310 5.77 7.24 21.47
C ALA A 310 6.52 7.39 22.80
N SER A 311 6.64 6.28 23.56
CA SER A 311 7.36 6.27 24.84
C SER A 311 8.83 6.65 24.70
N ILE A 312 9.48 6.26 23.62
CA ILE A 312 10.89 6.60 23.36
C ILE A 312 11.08 8.11 23.26
N GLY A 313 10.31 8.79 22.40
CA GLY A 313 10.42 10.24 22.23
C GLY A 313 9.92 11.05 23.42
N ILE A 314 8.84 10.61 24.08
CA ILE A 314 8.23 11.37 25.19
C ILE A 314 9.04 11.21 26.49
N LEU A 315 9.45 9.98 26.80
CA LEU A 315 10.13 9.64 28.06
C LEU A 315 11.64 9.66 27.96
N GLY A 316 12.21 9.86 26.75
CA GLY A 316 13.65 9.84 26.54
C GLY A 316 14.27 8.46 26.74
N LEU A 317 13.59 7.40 26.33
CA LEU A 317 14.12 6.03 26.44
C LEU A 317 15.28 5.80 25.47
N PRO A 318 16.15 4.81 25.73
CA PRO A 318 17.30 4.50 24.87
C PRO A 318 16.91 4.26 23.41
N LEU A 319 17.69 4.82 22.47
CA LEU A 319 17.47 4.71 21.02
C LEU A 319 17.42 3.26 20.53
N GLU A 320 18.18 2.36 21.20
CA GLU A 320 18.25 0.93 20.87
C GLU A 320 16.90 0.23 20.91
N ILE A 321 15.97 0.72 21.73
CA ILE A 321 14.61 0.18 21.83
C ILE A 321 13.85 0.37 20.51
N LEU A 322 14.23 1.37 19.69
CA LEU A 322 13.65 1.56 18.35
C LEU A 322 13.87 0.36 17.43
N PHE A 323 14.95 -0.41 17.58
CA PHE A 323 15.12 -1.66 16.81
C PHE A 323 14.05 -2.70 17.13
N VAL A 324 13.68 -2.82 18.41
CA VAL A 324 12.60 -3.73 18.84
C VAL A 324 11.25 -3.23 18.30
N VAL A 325 11.00 -1.92 18.43
CA VAL A 325 9.78 -1.29 17.91
C VAL A 325 9.68 -1.45 16.40
N ALA A 326 10.79 -1.26 15.66
CA ALA A 326 10.86 -1.45 14.22
C ALA A 326 10.64 -2.90 13.80
N ALA A 327 11.19 -3.86 14.54
CA ALA A 327 10.92 -5.27 14.31
C ALA A 327 9.43 -5.60 14.49
N MET A 328 8.80 -5.08 15.56
CA MET A 328 7.37 -5.22 15.80
C MET A 328 6.55 -4.57 14.69
N ALA A 329 6.93 -3.34 14.27
CA ALA A 329 6.30 -2.62 13.15
C ALA A 329 6.40 -3.42 11.85
N GLY A 330 7.57 -3.98 11.55
CA GLY A 330 7.79 -4.81 10.38
C GLY A 330 6.89 -6.04 10.38
N VAL A 331 6.90 -6.82 11.45
CA VAL A 331 6.00 -7.99 11.59
C VAL A 331 4.54 -7.56 11.41
N ALA A 332 4.11 -6.47 12.04
CA ALA A 332 2.74 -5.97 11.94
C ALA A 332 2.41 -5.51 10.50
N LEU A 333 3.35 -4.86 9.81
CA LEU A 333 3.18 -4.39 8.43
C LEU A 333 2.94 -5.57 7.47
N GLY A 334 3.75 -6.63 7.57
CA GLY A 334 3.53 -7.87 6.81
C GLY A 334 2.16 -8.47 7.09
N GLY A 335 1.66 -8.34 8.31
CA GLY A 335 0.37 -8.87 8.74
C GLY A 335 -0.83 -8.13 8.18
N VAL A 336 -0.78 -6.79 8.13
CA VAL A 336 -1.89 -5.98 7.60
C VAL A 336 -2.20 -6.40 6.17
N TRP A 337 -1.22 -6.35 5.29
CA TRP A 337 -1.43 -6.65 3.87
C TRP A 337 -1.76 -8.12 3.61
N SER A 338 -1.28 -9.04 4.47
CA SER A 338 -1.62 -10.46 4.37
C SER A 338 -3.08 -10.75 4.73
N ALA A 339 -3.65 -10.03 5.71
CA ALA A 339 -5.02 -10.23 6.19
C ALA A 339 -6.05 -9.37 5.46
N ASP A 340 -5.68 -8.17 5.05
CA ASP A 340 -6.54 -7.15 4.49
C ASP A 340 -7.18 -7.57 3.16
N ARG A 341 -6.36 -8.05 2.21
CA ARG A 341 -6.84 -8.56 0.91
C ARG A 341 -7.82 -9.74 1.04
N PRO A 342 -7.52 -10.80 1.81
CA PRO A 342 -8.49 -11.87 2.08
C PRO A 342 -9.75 -11.40 2.78
N TYR A 343 -9.66 -10.43 3.70
CA TYR A 343 -10.82 -9.90 4.40
C TYR A 343 -11.75 -9.14 3.44
N MET A 344 -11.19 -8.26 2.61
CA MET A 344 -11.96 -7.57 1.57
C MET A 344 -12.69 -8.57 0.68
N LEU A 345 -12.02 -9.64 0.26
CA LEU A 345 -12.61 -10.65 -0.59
C LEU A 345 -13.79 -11.40 0.06
N ARG A 346 -13.76 -11.62 1.38
CA ARG A 346 -14.90 -12.17 2.15
C ARG A 346 -16.14 -11.25 2.14
N LEU A 347 -15.91 -9.95 1.97
CA LEU A 347 -16.96 -8.93 1.92
C LEU A 347 -17.44 -8.64 0.49
N THR A 348 -16.85 -9.29 -0.52
CA THR A 348 -17.03 -8.99 -1.94
C THR A 348 -17.85 -10.06 -2.65
N PRO A 349 -18.94 -9.70 -3.35
CA PRO A 349 -19.63 -10.65 -4.23
C PRO A 349 -18.73 -11.10 -5.40
N PRO A 350 -18.79 -12.36 -5.84
CA PRO A 350 -17.89 -12.89 -6.88
C PRO A 350 -18.00 -12.19 -8.24
N ASP A 351 -19.15 -11.62 -8.56
CA ASP A 351 -19.46 -10.92 -9.81
C ASP A 351 -19.07 -9.43 -9.80
N ARG A 352 -18.63 -8.89 -8.65
CA ARG A 352 -18.30 -7.45 -8.46
C ARG A 352 -16.93 -7.22 -7.83
N ILE A 353 -16.01 -8.14 -8.04
CA ILE A 353 -14.65 -8.09 -7.43
C ILE A 353 -13.91 -6.83 -7.87
N GLY A 354 -14.00 -6.44 -9.15
CA GLY A 354 -13.32 -5.25 -9.66
C GLY A 354 -13.81 -3.97 -9.01
N GLU A 355 -15.13 -3.75 -8.93
CA GLU A 355 -15.71 -2.59 -8.27
C GLU A 355 -15.29 -2.47 -6.81
N PHE A 356 -15.35 -3.58 -6.08
CA PHE A 356 -15.02 -3.59 -4.65
C PHE A 356 -13.54 -3.36 -4.41
N TYR A 357 -12.64 -3.94 -5.24
CA TYR A 357 -11.21 -3.61 -5.15
C TYR A 357 -10.90 -2.20 -5.67
N GLY A 358 -11.75 -1.62 -6.51
CA GLY A 358 -11.72 -0.19 -6.84
C GLY A 358 -11.95 0.69 -5.63
N LEU A 359 -13.00 0.40 -4.85
CA LEU A 359 -13.30 1.09 -3.58
C LEU A 359 -12.20 0.87 -2.54
N TYR A 360 -11.71 -0.35 -2.42
CA TYR A 360 -10.59 -0.70 -1.54
C TYR A 360 -9.33 0.11 -1.88
N GLY A 361 -8.96 0.19 -3.15
CA GLY A 361 -7.84 0.99 -3.62
C GLY A 361 -8.05 2.49 -3.40
N MET A 362 -9.25 3.01 -3.67
CA MET A 362 -9.61 4.40 -3.44
C MET A 362 -9.37 4.81 -1.98
N VAL A 363 -9.81 4.01 -1.02
CA VAL A 363 -9.59 4.25 0.40
C VAL A 363 -8.11 4.29 0.77
N GLY A 364 -7.29 3.38 0.23
CA GLY A 364 -5.85 3.39 0.49
C GLY A 364 -5.15 4.66 -0.02
N ARG A 365 -5.63 5.23 -1.13
CA ARG A 365 -5.07 6.48 -1.69
C ARG A 365 -5.51 7.71 -0.92
N PHE A 366 -6.74 7.71 -0.40
CA PHE A 366 -7.20 8.75 0.51
C PHE A 366 -6.29 8.84 1.74
N SER A 367 -6.00 7.70 2.36
CA SER A 367 -5.10 7.61 3.52
C SER A 367 -3.67 8.10 3.23
N ALA A 368 -3.18 7.99 2.01
CA ALA A 368 -1.87 8.51 1.65
C ALA A 368 -1.80 10.06 1.62
N ILE A 369 -2.96 10.73 1.64
CA ILE A 369 -3.06 12.19 1.66
C ILE A 369 -3.37 12.70 3.06
N THR A 370 -4.35 12.10 3.73
CA THR A 370 -4.88 12.61 5.01
C THR A 370 -3.93 12.42 6.18
N GLY A 371 -3.24 11.30 6.27
CA GLY A 371 -2.32 11.00 7.35
C GLY A 371 -1.17 11.99 7.51
N PRO A 372 -0.40 12.28 6.44
CA PRO A 372 0.63 13.31 6.50
C PRO A 372 0.11 14.69 6.89
N LEU A 373 -1.12 15.06 6.52
CA LEU A 373 -1.74 16.32 6.92
C LEU A 373 -2.06 16.34 8.43
N ILE A 374 -2.61 15.26 8.96
CA ILE A 374 -2.86 15.12 10.41
C ILE A 374 -1.53 15.22 11.16
N TRP A 375 -0.51 14.51 10.70
CA TRP A 375 0.82 14.56 11.29
C TRP A 375 1.41 15.98 11.29
N ALA A 376 1.39 16.66 10.14
CA ALA A 376 1.89 18.02 10.00
C ALA A 376 1.18 18.98 10.95
N ALA A 377 -0.15 18.88 11.10
CA ALA A 377 -0.92 19.69 12.02
C ALA A 377 -0.51 19.45 13.48
N VAL A 378 -0.33 18.18 13.88
CA VAL A 378 0.11 17.84 15.24
C VAL A 378 1.54 18.31 15.50
N ALA A 379 2.45 18.10 14.56
CA ALA A 379 3.84 18.57 14.66
C ALA A 379 3.88 20.09 14.80
N TRP A 380 3.14 20.83 13.98
CA TRP A 380 3.04 22.28 14.07
C TRP A 380 2.52 22.77 15.42
N ILE A 381 1.43 22.16 15.93
CA ILE A 381 0.86 22.51 17.24
C ILE A 381 1.89 22.25 18.35
N CYS A 382 2.46 21.04 18.40
CA CYS A 382 3.31 20.62 19.52
C CYS A 382 4.68 21.31 19.49
N ILE A 383 5.31 21.41 18.31
CA ILE A 383 6.67 21.90 18.18
C ILE A 383 6.69 23.43 18.06
N GLU A 384 5.94 24.01 17.10
CA GLU A 384 6.01 25.44 16.82
C GLU A 384 5.16 26.29 17.78
N ARG A 385 3.95 25.83 18.14
CA ARG A 385 3.06 26.60 19.01
C ARG A 385 3.31 26.36 20.49
N MET A 386 3.56 25.12 20.90
CA MET A 386 3.77 24.75 22.31
C MET A 386 5.26 24.75 22.71
N GLY A 387 6.20 24.93 21.76
CA GLY A 387 7.64 24.97 22.01
C GLY A 387 8.24 23.65 22.50
N MET A 388 7.61 22.55 22.17
CA MET A 388 8.13 21.22 22.51
C MET A 388 9.34 20.87 21.66
N SER A 389 10.25 20.08 22.21
CA SER A 389 11.34 19.52 21.41
C SER A 389 10.81 18.56 20.33
N PRO A 390 11.49 18.45 19.17
CA PRO A 390 10.99 17.70 18.02
C PRO A 390 10.62 16.25 18.34
N GLU A 391 11.46 15.52 19.09
CA GLU A 391 11.25 14.12 19.46
C GLU A 391 9.99 13.94 20.35
N LYS A 392 9.72 14.87 21.26
CA LYS A 392 8.52 14.85 22.12
C LYS A 392 7.27 15.19 21.34
N GLY A 393 7.32 16.25 20.52
CA GLY A 393 6.19 16.65 19.67
C GLY A 393 5.80 15.56 18.68
N GLN A 394 6.77 14.90 18.07
CA GLN A 394 6.57 13.76 17.19
C GLN A 394 6.08 12.51 17.94
N GLY A 395 6.56 12.28 19.17
CA GLY A 395 6.03 11.22 20.04
C GLY A 395 4.54 11.38 20.33
N ILE A 396 4.06 12.62 20.54
CA ILE A 396 2.63 12.94 20.64
C ILE A 396 1.92 12.66 19.31
N GLY A 397 2.53 12.99 18.19
CA GLY A 397 2.03 12.63 16.85
C GLY A 397 1.79 11.13 16.70
N VAL A 398 2.70 10.30 17.17
CA VAL A 398 2.54 8.82 17.19
C VAL A 398 1.35 8.41 18.06
N LEU A 399 1.07 9.07 19.19
CA LEU A 399 -0.14 8.80 19.99
C LEU A 399 -1.44 9.18 19.27
N VAL A 400 -1.42 10.22 18.43
CA VAL A 400 -2.57 10.53 17.57
C VAL A 400 -2.80 9.41 16.55
N LEU A 401 -1.75 8.89 15.93
CA LEU A 401 -1.83 7.73 15.03
C LEU A 401 -2.33 6.47 15.77
N LEU A 402 -1.92 6.26 17.02
CA LEU A 402 -2.48 5.22 17.88
C LEU A 402 -4.01 5.39 18.04
N GLY A 403 -4.48 6.61 18.23
CA GLY A 403 -5.92 6.92 18.29
C GLY A 403 -6.64 6.47 17.02
N LEU A 404 -6.07 6.68 15.83
CA LEU A 404 -6.64 6.22 14.56
C LEU A 404 -6.75 4.67 14.51
N ILE A 405 -5.75 3.93 15.00
CA ILE A 405 -5.81 2.46 15.09
C ILE A 405 -6.93 2.01 16.04
N LEU A 406 -7.08 2.65 17.19
CA LEU A 406 -8.14 2.31 18.15
C LEU A 406 -9.53 2.59 17.57
N ILE A 407 -9.71 3.71 16.86
CA ILE A 407 -10.95 4.04 16.13
C ILE A 407 -11.22 2.98 15.05
N ALA A 408 -10.22 2.64 14.25
CA ALA A 408 -10.35 1.59 13.25
C ALA A 408 -10.84 0.27 13.85
N ARG A 409 -10.26 -0.16 14.97
CA ARG A 409 -10.66 -1.38 15.66
C ARG A 409 -12.09 -1.32 16.17
N ALA A 410 -12.51 -0.19 16.74
CA ALA A 410 -13.89 0.01 17.19
C ALA A 410 -14.89 -0.10 16.02
N ILE A 411 -14.57 0.49 14.87
CA ILE A 411 -15.38 0.43 13.64
C ILE A 411 -15.45 -1.00 13.09
N LEU A 412 -14.32 -1.73 13.10
CA LEU A 412 -14.24 -3.10 12.56
C LEU A 412 -14.86 -4.16 13.48
N LYS A 413 -15.06 -3.88 14.77
CA LYS A 413 -15.59 -4.83 15.76
C LYS A 413 -16.85 -5.57 15.30
N PRO A 414 -17.90 -4.92 14.76
CA PRO A 414 -19.13 -5.58 14.32
C PRO A 414 -19.03 -6.22 12.93
N VAL A 415 -17.96 -6.00 12.15
CA VAL A 415 -17.83 -6.56 10.81
C VAL A 415 -17.46 -8.03 10.92
N THR A 416 -18.21 -8.93 10.27
CA THR A 416 -17.94 -10.38 10.23
C THR A 416 -17.19 -10.77 8.96
N ASP A 417 -16.35 -11.80 9.04
CA ASP A 417 -15.68 -12.47 7.92
C ASP A 417 -16.27 -13.85 7.62
N ALA A 418 -17.44 -14.16 8.18
CA ALA A 418 -18.14 -15.40 7.88
C ALA A 418 -18.44 -15.53 6.38
N PRO A 419 -18.34 -16.73 5.81
CA PRO A 419 -18.76 -16.98 4.43
C PRO A 419 -20.20 -16.51 4.21
N ARG A 420 -20.48 -15.91 3.06
CA ARG A 420 -21.78 -15.35 2.71
C ARG A 420 -22.43 -16.09 1.57
N ASP A 421 -23.71 -16.37 1.72
CA ASP A 421 -24.56 -16.76 0.61
C ASP A 421 -25.07 -15.49 -0.11
N TRP A 422 -24.32 -15.10 -1.15
CA TRP A 422 -24.63 -13.92 -1.95
C TRP A 422 -25.91 -14.06 -2.78
N ALA A 423 -26.35 -15.31 -3.07
CA ALA A 423 -27.60 -15.55 -3.78
C ALA A 423 -28.79 -15.27 -2.87
N ALA A 424 -28.75 -15.78 -1.63
CA ALA A 424 -29.77 -15.51 -0.64
C ALA A 424 -29.89 -14.02 -0.29
N LEU A 425 -28.76 -13.31 -0.15
CA LEU A 425 -28.75 -11.88 0.19
C LEU A 425 -29.39 -11.00 -0.91
N ARG A 426 -29.30 -11.42 -2.19
CA ARG A 426 -29.92 -10.70 -3.32
C ARG A 426 -31.40 -11.02 -3.51
N GLY A 427 -31.86 -12.15 -3.02
CA GLY A 427 -33.28 -12.53 -3.11
C GLY A 427 -34.21 -11.81 -2.11
N HIS A 428 -33.63 -11.09 -1.15
CA HIS A 428 -34.35 -10.32 -0.11
C HIS A 428 -34.22 -8.80 -0.27
N ALA A 429 -33.55 -8.31 -1.31
CA ALA A 429 -33.39 -6.89 -1.63
C ALA A 429 -34.26 -6.50 -2.83
#